data_8405e31c48cae7e8cba7454749f817cd
#
_entry.id   8405e31c48cae7e8cba7454749f817cd
#
_cell.length_a   1.000
_cell.length_b   1.000
_cell.length_c   1.000
_cell.angle_alpha   90.00
_cell.angle_beta   90.00
_cell.angle_gamma   90.00
#
_symmetry.space_group_name_H-M   'P 1'
#
loop_
_entity.id
_entity.type
_entity.pdbx_description
1 polymer ?
#
loop_
_entity_poly.entity_id
_entity_poly.type
_entity_poly.pdbx_seq_one_letter_code
_entity_poly.pdbx_strand_id
1 'polypeptide(L)'
;KITTFNPTTSNQGSVYIRAVNNGITDAGDTGGEDIYAGGLILDAGASIGTGTNPLEIDAATLSTTSSGTGSTSGAGTFLLESNAVTVDSVTVGTDYGFTGSAAGSGTPSNTQEDLYSGNYLVLQTNDGSITVNDGVTASDGPAVEATTNLLLQAGDTAVTNTADLIFNNTTVQATNGSATFRAADDFTLNAATGSGNFDLVVTVGDDLTMNDTFEGATIAESVLTGGTAAFLDIEGDAALGKVEGVVNLRLEVGGFVTDQDTGLVDLATPSLLVDAGNATLGGLGTLTNAIETTATTIALRGGASGIFLEGETSLTVSDVTVSTQAVQADGTLATGVSRSLSDVLT
;
A
#
# COMPACT_ATOMS: atom_id res chain seq x y z
N LYS A 1 25.19 13.57 -1.41
CA LYS A 1 25.04 12.37 -0.57
C LYS A 1 25.13 12.74 0.90
N ILE A 2 24.14 12.35 1.69
CA ILE A 2 24.09 12.52 3.15
C ILE A 2 24.22 11.12 3.78
N THR A 3 25.13 10.96 4.74
CA THR A 3 25.34 9.67 5.39
C THR A 3 25.50 9.87 6.89
N THR A 4 24.72 9.17 7.70
CA THR A 4 24.80 9.19 9.17
C THR A 4 25.39 7.89 9.74
N PHE A 5 26.15 7.17 8.95
CA PHE A 5 26.72 5.89 9.33
C PHE A 5 27.78 6.05 10.44
N ASN A 6 27.60 5.37 11.55
CA ASN A 6 28.60 5.20 12.58
C ASN A 6 29.29 3.83 12.40
N PRO A 7 30.54 3.79 11.89
CA PRO A 7 31.22 2.53 11.61
C PRO A 7 31.57 1.71 12.86
N THR A 8 31.46 2.31 14.06
CA THR A 8 31.83 1.65 15.32
C THR A 8 30.64 0.91 15.97
N THR A 9 29.40 1.34 15.71
CA THR A 9 28.23 0.80 16.37
C THR A 9 27.25 0.13 15.41
N SER A 10 27.49 0.17 14.11
CA SER A 10 26.54 -0.23 13.04
C SER A 10 25.18 0.49 13.11
N ASN A 11 25.04 1.50 13.95
CA ASN A 11 23.81 2.27 14.08
C ASN A 11 23.91 3.49 13.16
N GLN A 12 22.95 3.59 12.28
CA GLN A 12 22.73 4.81 11.51
C GLN A 12 21.99 5.82 12.39
N GLY A 13 22.39 7.09 12.32
CA GLY A 13 21.69 8.18 13.02
C GLY A 13 20.44 8.61 12.24
N SER A 14 19.61 9.44 12.87
CA SER A 14 18.45 10.04 12.21
C SER A 14 18.81 11.32 11.48
N VAL A 15 18.12 11.58 10.35
CA VAL A 15 18.27 12.77 9.51
C VAL A 15 16.94 13.50 9.43
N TYR A 16 16.98 14.83 9.55
CA TYR A 16 15.85 15.71 9.25
C TYR A 16 16.24 16.70 8.17
N ILE A 17 15.56 16.68 7.05
CA ILE A 17 15.73 17.63 5.94
C ILE A 17 14.44 18.42 5.77
N ARG A 18 14.56 19.75 5.81
CA ARG A 18 13.42 20.63 5.62
C ARG A 18 13.66 21.67 4.53
N ALA A 19 12.70 21.73 3.57
CA ALA A 19 12.63 22.74 2.51
C ALA A 19 11.34 23.55 2.65
N VAL A 20 11.35 24.65 3.38
CA VAL A 20 10.14 25.39 3.85
C VAL A 20 9.22 25.84 2.71
N ASN A 21 9.76 26.32 1.59
CA ASN A 21 8.98 26.89 0.48
C ASN A 21 9.20 26.19 -0.86
N ASN A 22 10.09 25.21 -0.91
CA ASN A 22 10.49 24.52 -2.14
C ASN A 22 10.49 23.01 -1.95
N GLY A 23 10.84 22.28 -2.99
CA GLY A 23 11.02 20.83 -2.95
C GLY A 23 12.41 20.40 -2.45
N ILE A 24 12.49 19.13 -2.11
CA ILE A 24 13.72 18.37 -1.93
C ILE A 24 13.88 17.56 -3.22
N THR A 25 14.95 17.80 -3.97
CA THR A 25 15.15 17.16 -5.27
C THR A 25 16.51 16.50 -5.35
N ASP A 26 16.57 15.36 -6.01
CA ASP A 26 17.82 14.81 -6.47
C ASP A 26 18.41 15.67 -7.60
N ALA A 27 19.75 15.78 -7.63
CA ALA A 27 20.46 16.53 -8.66
C ALA A 27 20.64 15.75 -9.97
N GLY A 28 20.15 14.51 -10.03
CA GLY A 28 20.19 13.66 -11.23
C GLY A 28 21.54 13.02 -11.46
N ASP A 29 22.17 12.47 -10.44
CA ASP A 29 23.30 11.58 -10.61
C ASP A 29 22.83 10.18 -11.07
N THR A 30 23.74 9.38 -11.57
CA THR A 30 23.40 8.13 -12.27
C THR A 30 23.54 6.91 -11.36
N GLY A 31 23.23 7.02 -10.10
CA GLY A 31 23.13 5.85 -9.27
C GLY A 31 23.82 5.92 -7.92
N GLY A 32 23.12 5.40 -6.98
CA GLY A 32 23.43 5.26 -5.57
C GLY A 32 22.60 6.24 -4.76
N GLU A 33 22.26 5.82 -3.58
CA GLU A 33 21.40 6.54 -2.66
C GLU A 33 21.99 7.91 -2.28
N ASP A 34 21.12 8.91 -2.28
CA ASP A 34 21.43 10.27 -1.84
C ASP A 34 21.52 10.37 -0.33
N ILE A 35 20.67 9.62 0.37
CA ILE A 35 20.54 9.68 1.83
C ILE A 35 20.61 8.30 2.43
N TYR A 36 21.52 8.12 3.38
CA TYR A 36 21.62 6.94 4.23
C TYR A 36 21.31 7.31 5.67
N ALA A 37 20.25 6.75 6.25
CA ALA A 37 19.82 7.09 7.60
C ALA A 37 19.16 5.90 8.33
N GLY A 38 19.32 5.84 9.67
CA GLY A 38 18.52 4.93 10.49
C GLY A 38 17.07 5.40 10.59
N GLY A 39 16.85 6.71 10.76
CA GLY A 39 15.56 7.36 10.67
C GLY A 39 15.63 8.57 9.77
N LEU A 40 14.66 8.75 8.88
CA LEU A 40 14.62 9.84 7.92
C LEU A 40 13.30 10.62 8.01
N ILE A 41 13.44 11.94 8.25
CA ILE A 41 12.32 12.89 8.12
C ILE A 41 12.59 13.79 6.92
N LEU A 42 11.63 13.87 5.99
CA LEU A 42 11.64 14.81 4.87
C LEU A 42 10.41 15.72 4.96
N ASP A 43 10.62 17.02 5.09
CA ASP A 43 9.56 18.04 5.19
C ASP A 43 9.74 19.06 4.07
N ALA A 44 8.86 19.03 3.06
CA ALA A 44 8.96 19.88 1.89
C ALA A 44 7.71 20.75 1.70
N GLY A 45 7.92 22.05 1.52
CA GLY A 45 6.85 22.99 1.16
C GLY A 45 6.34 22.80 -0.26
N ALA A 46 6.97 21.95 -1.08
CA ALA A 46 6.51 21.59 -2.42
C ALA A 46 6.64 20.07 -2.60
N SER A 47 7.51 19.60 -3.48
CA SER A 47 7.68 18.17 -3.82
C SER A 47 8.91 17.56 -3.16
N ILE A 48 8.91 16.23 -3.02
CA ILE A 48 10.08 15.40 -2.71
C ILE A 48 10.33 14.48 -3.89
N GLY A 49 11.49 14.60 -4.54
CA GLY A 49 11.75 13.93 -5.82
C GLY A 49 10.80 14.37 -6.96
N THR A 50 10.82 13.63 -8.04
CA THR A 50 9.87 13.75 -9.16
C THR A 50 9.56 12.38 -9.75
N GLY A 51 8.47 12.23 -10.50
CA GLY A 51 8.11 10.95 -11.13
C GLY A 51 9.12 10.41 -12.16
N THR A 52 10.03 11.26 -12.65
CA THR A 52 11.11 10.85 -13.59
C THR A 52 12.48 10.78 -12.92
N ASN A 53 12.58 11.28 -11.70
CA ASN A 53 13.80 11.31 -10.90
C ASN A 53 13.40 11.28 -9.42
N PRO A 54 13.05 10.12 -8.87
CA PRO A 54 12.72 9.98 -7.46
C PRO A 54 13.96 10.29 -6.61
N LEU A 55 13.76 10.62 -5.35
CA LEU A 55 14.86 10.75 -4.39
C LEU A 55 15.27 9.34 -3.93
N GLU A 56 16.51 8.96 -4.17
CA GLU A 56 17.06 7.66 -3.79
C GLU A 56 17.50 7.67 -2.33
N ILE A 57 16.96 6.75 -1.54
CA ILE A 57 17.20 6.66 -0.11
C ILE A 57 17.55 5.24 0.34
N ASP A 58 18.23 5.12 1.48
CA ASP A 58 18.43 3.91 2.27
C ASP A 58 18.12 4.28 3.73
N ALA A 59 16.86 4.07 4.14
CA ALA A 59 16.36 4.48 5.44
C ALA A 59 15.60 3.33 6.13
N ALA A 60 16.03 2.98 7.36
CA ALA A 60 15.32 1.92 8.09
C ALA A 60 13.92 2.34 8.53
N THR A 61 13.75 3.63 8.89
CA THR A 61 12.44 4.21 9.27
C THR A 61 12.25 5.55 8.57
N LEU A 62 11.05 5.77 8.03
CA LEU A 62 10.74 6.91 7.18
C LEU A 62 9.47 7.62 7.63
N SER A 63 9.54 8.95 7.63
CA SER A 63 8.37 9.82 7.70
C SER A 63 8.54 11.00 6.75
N THR A 64 7.49 11.40 6.02
CA THR A 64 7.56 12.51 5.07
C THR A 64 6.31 13.37 5.08
N THR A 65 6.52 14.66 4.85
CA THR A 65 5.42 15.59 4.55
C THR A 65 5.78 16.43 3.34
N SER A 66 4.92 16.44 2.33
CA SER A 66 5.03 17.37 1.20
C SER A 66 3.69 18.05 0.95
N SER A 67 3.70 19.38 0.75
CA SER A 67 2.45 20.09 0.45
C SER A 67 1.92 19.81 -0.96
N GLY A 68 2.75 19.29 -1.85
CA GLY A 68 2.38 18.96 -3.23
C GLY A 68 1.87 20.14 -4.06
N THR A 69 1.91 21.35 -3.52
CA THR A 69 1.40 22.56 -4.18
C THR A 69 2.35 23.04 -5.26
N GLY A 70 2.33 22.36 -6.36
CA GLY A 70 2.98 22.78 -7.59
C GLY A 70 2.07 22.41 -8.76
N SER A 71 1.65 23.39 -9.54
CA SER A 71 0.76 23.22 -10.70
C SER A 71 1.41 22.47 -11.88
N THR A 72 2.52 21.79 -11.68
CA THR A 72 3.19 20.99 -12.69
C THR A 72 2.82 19.51 -12.49
N SER A 73 2.41 18.86 -13.56
CA SER A 73 2.33 17.40 -13.63
C SER A 73 3.64 16.80 -13.08
N GLY A 74 3.53 16.00 -12.00
CA GLY A 74 4.69 15.43 -11.31
C GLY A 74 5.04 16.05 -9.97
N ALA A 75 4.22 16.96 -9.41
CA ALA A 75 4.38 17.39 -8.03
C ALA A 75 3.88 16.28 -7.06
N GLY A 76 4.63 16.04 -5.98
CA GLY A 76 4.29 15.00 -5.00
C GLY A 76 5.50 14.51 -4.24
N THR A 77 5.36 13.35 -3.65
CA THR A 77 6.46 12.61 -3.01
C THR A 77 6.81 11.39 -3.85
N PHE A 78 8.04 11.31 -4.33
CA PHE A 78 8.57 10.22 -5.15
C PHE A 78 9.87 9.72 -4.52
N LEU A 79 9.83 8.52 -3.98
CA LEU A 79 10.93 7.91 -3.25
C LEU A 79 11.26 6.54 -3.82
N LEU A 80 12.54 6.29 -3.97
CA LEU A 80 13.09 4.98 -4.30
C LEU A 80 14.00 4.54 -3.17
N GLU A 81 13.55 3.55 -2.43
CA GLU A 81 14.29 2.96 -1.31
C GLU A 81 15.10 1.75 -1.79
N SER A 82 16.31 1.64 -1.32
CA SER A 82 17.19 0.54 -1.77
C SER A 82 16.85 -0.80 -1.13
N ASN A 83 16.40 -0.77 0.12
CA ASN A 83 16.17 -1.96 0.96
C ASN A 83 14.76 -1.95 1.56
N ALA A 84 14.55 -2.72 2.62
CA ALA A 84 13.31 -2.69 3.37
C ALA A 84 13.17 -1.39 4.18
N VAL A 85 11.96 -0.85 4.25
CA VAL A 85 11.64 0.37 4.98
C VAL A 85 10.40 0.21 5.87
N THR A 86 10.44 0.86 7.03
CA THR A 86 9.28 0.99 7.90
C THR A 86 8.79 2.44 7.89
N VAL A 87 7.54 2.65 7.51
CA VAL A 87 6.82 3.91 7.74
C VAL A 87 6.35 3.90 9.17
N ASP A 88 6.84 4.83 9.97
CA ASP A 88 6.57 4.92 11.41
C ASP A 88 7.06 6.26 11.94
N SER A 89 6.88 6.48 13.24
CA SER A 89 7.40 7.64 13.95
C SER A 89 8.94 7.69 13.89
N VAL A 90 9.45 8.81 13.39
CA VAL A 90 10.89 9.12 13.40
C VAL A 90 11.14 10.28 14.33
N THR A 91 12.08 10.10 15.26
CA THR A 91 12.55 11.17 16.14
C THR A 91 14.00 11.50 15.81
N VAL A 92 14.24 12.75 15.43
CA VAL A 92 15.59 13.30 15.31
C VAL A 92 15.94 14.01 16.60
N GLY A 93 16.91 13.45 17.32
CA GLY A 93 17.32 13.95 18.63
C GLY A 93 17.90 15.38 18.56
N THR A 94 18.03 16.00 19.73
CA THR A 94 18.58 17.35 19.90
C THR A 94 19.94 17.47 19.25
N ASP A 95 20.02 18.39 18.30
CA ASP A 95 21.29 18.79 17.73
C ASP A 95 22.19 19.43 18.81
N TYR A 96 23.35 18.88 19.02
CA TYR A 96 24.39 19.57 19.78
C TYR A 96 24.95 20.68 18.89
N GLY A 97 24.27 21.80 18.85
CA GLY A 97 24.72 22.99 18.16
C GLY A 97 26.11 23.35 18.68
N PHE A 98 27.12 23.26 17.86
CA PHE A 98 28.47 23.68 18.17
C PHE A 98 28.52 25.21 18.25
N THR A 99 28.17 25.75 19.39
CA THR A 99 28.46 27.16 19.71
C THR A 99 29.79 27.23 20.41
N GLY A 100 30.85 27.22 19.63
CA GLY A 100 32.24 27.59 19.92
C GLY A 100 32.89 27.30 21.27
N SER A 101 32.28 26.82 22.32
CA SER A 101 32.89 26.38 23.57
C SER A 101 31.96 25.81 24.66
N ALA A 102 30.70 25.58 24.41
CA ALA A 102 29.82 24.86 25.34
C ALA A 102 28.79 24.05 24.55
N ALA A 103 28.50 22.82 25.02
CA ALA A 103 27.36 22.07 24.54
C ALA A 103 26.11 22.92 24.82
N GLY A 104 25.40 23.35 23.75
CA GLY A 104 24.14 24.03 23.88
C GLY A 104 23.10 23.12 24.56
N SER A 105 22.26 23.69 25.41
CA SER A 105 21.09 22.97 25.93
C SER A 105 20.21 22.55 24.76
N GLY A 106 19.89 21.26 24.67
CA GLY A 106 19.18 20.70 23.53
C GLY A 106 17.92 21.45 23.18
N THR A 107 17.75 21.71 21.91
CA THR A 107 16.47 22.06 21.30
C THR A 107 15.53 20.85 21.33
N PRO A 108 14.23 21.03 21.35
CA PRO A 108 13.28 19.90 21.34
C PRO A 108 13.55 18.99 20.15
N SER A 109 13.43 17.69 20.35
CA SER A 109 13.48 16.69 19.29
C SER A 109 12.36 16.95 18.28
N ASN A 110 12.66 16.86 16.99
CA ASN A 110 11.64 16.80 15.97
C ASN A 110 11.16 15.36 15.85
N THR A 111 9.89 15.13 16.08
CA THR A 111 9.23 13.85 15.82
C THR A 111 8.22 14.09 14.73
N GLN A 112 8.23 13.24 13.74
CA GLN A 112 7.23 13.18 12.68
C GLN A 112 6.88 11.71 12.46
N GLU A 113 5.65 11.45 12.22
CA GLU A 113 5.11 10.16 11.84
C GLU A 113 4.45 10.31 10.47
N ASP A 114 4.12 9.21 9.82
CA ASP A 114 3.35 9.14 8.59
C ASP A 114 4.07 9.58 7.30
N LEU A 115 3.45 9.19 6.20
CA LEU A 115 3.76 9.72 4.87
C LEU A 115 2.57 10.53 4.35
N TYR A 116 2.74 11.84 4.23
CA TYR A 116 1.71 12.71 3.66
C TYR A 116 2.20 13.38 2.38
N SER A 117 1.37 13.35 1.34
CA SER A 117 1.56 14.15 0.14
C SER A 117 0.28 14.88 -0.29
N GLY A 118 0.36 16.20 -0.41
CA GLY A 118 -0.72 17.02 -0.96
C GLY A 118 -1.04 16.77 -2.44
N ASN A 119 -0.39 15.80 -3.07
CA ASN A 119 -0.63 15.38 -4.46
C ASN A 119 -0.33 13.89 -4.61
N TYR A 120 0.59 13.49 -5.53
CA TYR A 120 1.00 12.10 -5.72
C TYR A 120 1.90 11.63 -4.58
N LEU A 121 1.77 10.37 -4.18
CA LEU A 121 2.73 9.70 -3.32
C LEU A 121 3.14 8.37 -3.96
N VAL A 122 4.42 8.23 -4.21
CA VAL A 122 5.03 7.03 -4.76
C VAL A 122 6.19 6.64 -3.85
N LEU A 123 6.09 5.48 -3.22
CA LEU A 123 7.17 4.84 -2.49
C LEU A 123 7.40 3.45 -3.09
N GLN A 124 8.61 3.23 -3.58
CA GLN A 124 9.04 1.95 -4.14
C GLN A 124 10.30 1.48 -3.42
N THR A 125 10.42 0.19 -3.16
CA THR A 125 11.69 -0.43 -2.78
C THR A 125 12.30 -1.16 -3.98
N ASN A 126 13.63 -1.16 -4.07
CA ASN A 126 14.34 -1.97 -5.04
C ASN A 126 14.41 -3.44 -4.61
N ASP A 127 14.67 -3.66 -3.31
CA ASP A 127 14.89 -4.99 -2.76
C ASP A 127 14.53 -5.01 -1.27
N GLY A 128 13.27 -5.27 -0.96
CA GLY A 128 12.82 -5.36 0.43
C GLY A 128 11.39 -4.91 0.67
N SER A 129 10.91 -5.27 1.84
CA SER A 129 9.53 -5.05 2.27
C SER A 129 9.25 -3.59 2.62
N ILE A 130 7.99 -3.18 2.46
CA ILE A 130 7.45 -1.94 3.02
C ILE A 130 6.52 -2.31 4.18
N THR A 131 6.86 -1.89 5.39
CA THR A 131 5.99 -2.03 6.55
C THR A 131 5.41 -0.66 6.91
N VAL A 132 4.09 -0.58 7.05
CA VAL A 132 3.38 0.64 7.46
C VAL A 132 2.76 0.44 8.83
N ASN A 133 3.19 1.22 9.80
CA ASN A 133 2.62 1.32 11.15
C ASN A 133 1.97 2.69 11.34
N ASP A 134 1.08 2.82 12.32
CA ASP A 134 0.36 4.07 12.63
C ASP A 134 1.14 4.98 13.61
N GLY A 135 2.45 4.90 13.63
CA GLY A 135 3.27 5.75 14.49
C GLY A 135 2.95 5.65 15.98
N VAL A 136 3.10 6.77 16.69
CA VAL A 136 2.85 6.86 18.16
C VAL A 136 1.45 7.37 18.47
N THR A 137 0.80 8.03 17.52
CA THR A 137 -0.48 8.74 17.72
C THR A 137 -1.58 8.14 16.85
N ALA A 138 -2.04 6.95 17.19
CA ALA A 138 -3.08 6.19 16.46
C ALA A 138 -4.43 6.91 16.21
N SER A 139 -4.53 8.21 16.44
CA SER A 139 -5.74 9.01 16.27
C SER A 139 -5.56 10.27 15.45
N ASP A 140 -4.42 10.50 14.84
CA ASP A 140 -4.11 11.74 14.10
C ASP A 140 -4.36 11.65 12.59
N GLY A 141 -4.65 10.48 12.07
CA GLY A 141 -5.03 10.32 10.65
C GLY A 141 -4.51 9.02 10.04
N PRO A 142 -4.45 8.95 8.72
CA PRO A 142 -3.84 7.84 7.99
C PRO A 142 -2.32 7.85 8.11
N ALA A 143 -1.70 6.68 8.28
CA ALA A 143 -0.23 6.57 8.26
C ALA A 143 0.37 6.83 6.87
N VAL A 144 -0.42 6.62 5.81
CA VAL A 144 -0.03 7.01 4.44
C VAL A 144 -1.21 7.68 3.75
N GLU A 145 -1.01 8.93 3.34
CA GLU A 145 -2.03 9.68 2.60
C GLU A 145 -1.47 10.39 1.38
N ALA A 146 -2.07 10.10 0.23
CA ALA A 146 -1.91 10.90 -0.98
C ALA A 146 -3.21 11.65 -1.28
N THR A 147 -3.14 12.96 -1.55
CA THR A 147 -4.35 13.68 -1.95
C THR A 147 -4.83 13.25 -3.33
N THR A 148 -3.94 12.84 -4.24
CA THR A 148 -4.29 12.38 -5.57
C THR A 148 -4.03 10.86 -5.68
N ASN A 149 -3.01 10.44 -6.40
CA ASN A 149 -2.75 9.01 -6.60
C ASN A 149 -1.67 8.48 -5.65
N LEU A 150 -1.82 7.23 -5.24
CA LEU A 150 -0.92 6.53 -4.32
C LEU A 150 -0.36 5.26 -4.98
N LEU A 151 0.96 5.10 -4.92
CA LEU A 151 1.63 3.83 -5.21
C LEU A 151 2.53 3.44 -4.03
N LEU A 152 2.30 2.26 -3.47
CA LEU A 152 3.26 1.57 -2.63
C LEU A 152 3.68 0.28 -3.35
N GLN A 153 4.98 0.09 -3.54
CA GLN A 153 5.50 -1.07 -4.24
C GLN A 153 6.71 -1.64 -3.50
N ALA A 154 6.52 -2.79 -2.86
CA ALA A 154 7.60 -3.61 -2.36
C ALA A 154 8.17 -4.44 -3.51
N GLY A 155 9.40 -4.13 -3.92
CA GLY A 155 10.08 -4.74 -5.06
C GLY A 155 11.14 -5.74 -4.63
N ASP A 156 11.40 -6.72 -5.48
CA ASP A 156 12.45 -7.71 -5.33
C ASP A 156 13.24 -7.83 -6.64
N THR A 157 14.40 -7.17 -6.71
CA THR A 157 15.31 -7.26 -7.86
C THR A 157 16.21 -8.49 -7.79
N ALA A 158 16.35 -9.08 -6.60
CA ALA A 158 17.17 -10.27 -6.37
C ALA A 158 16.46 -11.59 -6.69
N VAL A 159 15.15 -11.54 -7.00
CA VAL A 159 14.32 -12.73 -7.31
C VAL A 159 14.32 -13.74 -6.15
N THR A 160 14.29 -13.23 -4.92
CA THR A 160 14.23 -14.07 -3.71
C THR A 160 12.81 -14.28 -3.21
N ASN A 161 11.83 -13.56 -3.76
CA ASN A 161 10.43 -13.51 -3.33
C ASN A 161 10.34 -13.29 -1.81
N THR A 162 10.83 -12.15 -1.34
CA THR A 162 10.86 -11.79 0.09
C THR A 162 10.47 -10.34 0.34
N ALA A 163 9.95 -9.65 -0.68
CA ALA A 163 9.55 -8.25 -0.56
C ALA A 163 8.05 -8.14 -0.33
N ASP A 164 7.69 -8.01 0.94
CA ASP A 164 6.32 -7.95 1.40
C ASP A 164 5.81 -6.52 1.51
N LEU A 165 4.50 -6.37 1.39
CA LEU A 165 3.79 -5.17 1.80
C LEU A 165 2.99 -5.50 3.08
N ILE A 166 3.22 -4.75 4.15
CA ILE A 166 2.62 -5.04 5.46
C ILE A 166 1.98 -3.77 6.03
N PHE A 167 0.67 -3.81 6.30
CA PHE A 167 -0.04 -2.73 6.99
C PHE A 167 -0.48 -3.19 8.38
N ASN A 168 -0.07 -2.47 9.41
CA ASN A 168 -0.34 -2.84 10.80
C ASN A 168 -1.20 -1.79 11.50
N ASN A 169 -2.46 -2.13 11.77
CA ASN A 169 -3.42 -1.31 12.53
C ASN A 169 -3.48 0.15 12.05
N THR A 170 -3.55 0.35 10.75
CA THR A 170 -3.36 1.65 10.12
C THR A 170 -4.30 1.87 8.93
N THR A 171 -4.36 3.10 8.47
CA THR A 171 -5.04 3.49 7.22
C THR A 171 -4.02 3.97 6.18
N VAL A 172 -4.14 3.46 4.96
CA VAL A 172 -3.33 3.82 3.79
C VAL A 172 -4.29 4.23 2.67
N GLN A 173 -4.25 5.49 2.22
CA GLN A 173 -5.30 5.98 1.32
C GLN A 173 -4.86 6.99 0.26
N ALA A 174 -5.61 6.97 -0.86
CA ALA A 174 -5.66 8.05 -1.84
C ALA A 174 -7.02 8.77 -1.73
N THR A 175 -7.04 10.01 -1.24
CA THR A 175 -8.31 10.70 -0.87
C THR A 175 -9.10 11.23 -2.05
N ASN A 176 -8.46 11.58 -3.17
CA ASN A 176 -9.11 12.06 -4.39
C ASN A 176 -8.57 11.38 -5.65
N GLY A 177 -7.96 10.21 -5.53
CA GLY A 177 -7.35 9.49 -6.64
C GLY A 177 -7.46 7.99 -6.51
N SER A 178 -6.66 7.30 -7.29
CA SER A 178 -6.54 5.84 -7.28
C SER A 178 -5.38 5.40 -6.40
N ALA A 179 -5.49 4.22 -5.79
CA ALA A 179 -4.40 3.58 -5.07
C ALA A 179 -3.94 2.30 -5.79
N THR A 180 -2.64 2.06 -5.75
CA THR A 180 -2.05 0.81 -6.22
C THR A 180 -1.10 0.28 -5.16
N PHE A 181 -1.29 -0.97 -4.78
CA PHE A 181 -0.45 -1.71 -3.85
C PHE A 181 0.17 -2.90 -4.57
N ARG A 182 1.49 -3.01 -4.50
CA ARG A 182 2.22 -4.12 -5.12
C ARG A 182 3.19 -4.72 -4.13
N ALA A 183 3.09 -6.03 -3.93
CA ALA A 183 4.06 -6.84 -3.22
C ALA A 183 4.69 -7.83 -4.20
N ALA A 184 6.01 -7.95 -4.20
CA ALA A 184 6.67 -8.97 -5.01
C ALA A 184 6.50 -10.37 -4.41
N ASP A 185 6.24 -10.46 -3.12
CA ASP A 185 5.93 -11.68 -2.38
C ASP A 185 4.54 -11.52 -1.73
N ASP A 186 4.45 -11.39 -0.42
CA ASP A 186 3.20 -11.37 0.30
C ASP A 186 2.64 -9.95 0.55
N PHE A 187 1.31 -9.85 0.62
CA PHE A 187 0.65 -8.67 1.16
C PHE A 187 -0.17 -9.02 2.39
N THR A 188 0.18 -8.42 3.52
CA THR A 188 -0.49 -8.65 4.80
C THR A 188 -1.14 -7.37 5.32
N LEU A 189 -2.42 -7.44 5.65
CA LEU A 189 -3.15 -6.42 6.41
C LEU A 189 -3.48 -6.98 7.81
N ASN A 190 -3.09 -6.26 8.85
CA ASN A 190 -3.39 -6.60 10.24
C ASN A 190 -4.29 -5.52 10.83
N ALA A 191 -5.61 -5.74 10.85
CA ALA A 191 -6.60 -4.74 11.26
C ALA A 191 -6.39 -3.37 10.58
N ALA A 192 -6.13 -3.40 9.28
CA ALA A 192 -5.69 -2.23 8.52
C ALA A 192 -6.60 -1.94 7.33
N THR A 193 -6.61 -0.70 6.87
CA THR A 193 -7.41 -0.27 5.71
C THR A 193 -6.53 0.25 4.59
N GLY A 194 -6.74 -0.28 3.38
CA GLY A 194 -6.16 0.23 2.14
C GLY A 194 -7.23 0.76 1.20
N SER A 195 -7.12 2.00 0.69
CA SER A 195 -8.18 2.54 -0.15
C SER A 195 -7.73 3.51 -1.24
N GLY A 196 -8.48 3.49 -2.36
CA GLY A 196 -8.46 4.50 -3.41
C GLY A 196 -9.85 5.09 -3.60
N ASN A 197 -9.96 6.41 -3.71
CA ASN A 197 -11.27 7.08 -3.91
C ASN A 197 -11.88 6.79 -5.29
N PHE A 198 -11.05 6.43 -6.28
CA PHE A 198 -11.50 5.92 -7.57
C PHE A 198 -11.21 4.43 -7.67
N ASP A 199 -10.10 4.05 -8.27
CA ASP A 199 -9.75 2.66 -8.42
C ASP A 199 -8.76 2.21 -7.33
N LEU A 200 -8.92 0.97 -6.87
CA LEU A 200 -7.91 0.25 -6.12
C LEU A 200 -7.38 -0.89 -7.00
N VAL A 201 -6.07 -0.97 -7.14
CA VAL A 201 -5.38 -2.08 -7.78
C VAL A 201 -4.38 -2.70 -6.80
N VAL A 202 -4.50 -3.99 -6.58
CA VAL A 202 -3.60 -4.77 -5.74
C VAL A 202 -2.98 -5.88 -6.59
N THR A 203 -1.66 -6.01 -6.54
CA THR A 203 -0.94 -7.10 -7.21
C THR A 203 0.00 -7.75 -6.21
N VAL A 204 -0.10 -9.05 -6.02
CA VAL A 204 0.64 -9.83 -5.03
C VAL A 204 1.30 -11.03 -5.72
N GLY A 205 2.60 -11.18 -5.52
CA GLY A 205 3.40 -12.22 -6.17
C GLY A 205 3.24 -13.61 -5.53
N ASP A 206 2.76 -13.68 -4.29
CA ASP A 206 2.40 -14.94 -3.63
C ASP A 206 1.07 -14.77 -2.88
N ASP A 207 1.03 -14.67 -1.56
CA ASP A 207 -0.19 -14.74 -0.78
C ASP A 207 -0.72 -13.36 -0.33
N LEU A 208 -2.04 -13.18 -0.36
CA LEU A 208 -2.75 -12.10 0.33
C LEU A 208 -3.33 -12.60 1.65
N THR A 209 -2.99 -11.95 2.75
CA THR A 209 -3.57 -12.24 4.07
C THR A 209 -4.18 -10.99 4.69
N MET A 210 -5.47 -11.02 4.98
CA MET A 210 -6.21 -9.94 5.65
C MET A 210 -6.64 -10.43 7.04
N ASN A 211 -5.88 -10.05 8.06
CA ASN A 211 -6.11 -10.49 9.44
C ASN A 211 -7.00 -9.49 10.18
N ASP A 212 -8.15 -9.95 10.62
CA ASP A 212 -9.02 -9.21 11.52
C ASP A 212 -8.56 -9.39 12.96
N THR A 213 -8.74 -8.37 13.79
CA THR A 213 -8.49 -8.49 15.23
C THR A 213 -9.80 -8.45 16.00
N PHE A 214 -9.93 -9.37 16.95
CA PHE A 214 -11.10 -9.48 17.81
C PHE A 214 -10.74 -8.96 19.20
N GLU A 215 -11.19 -7.75 19.53
CA GLU A 215 -11.08 -7.19 20.88
C GLU A 215 -12.46 -7.22 21.58
N GLY A 216 -12.76 -8.32 22.25
CA GLY A 216 -14.03 -8.51 22.95
C GLY A 216 -15.22 -8.63 21.99
N ALA A 217 -16.10 -7.63 21.95
CA ALA A 217 -17.26 -7.57 21.06
C ALA A 217 -17.03 -6.66 19.84
N THR A 218 -15.83 -6.11 19.69
CA THR A 218 -15.48 -5.22 18.56
C THR A 218 -14.53 -5.97 17.64
N ILE A 219 -14.86 -5.97 16.35
CA ILE A 219 -14.01 -6.49 15.28
C ILE A 219 -13.36 -5.28 14.61
N ALA A 220 -12.04 -5.28 14.53
CA ALA A 220 -11.33 -4.38 13.65
C ALA A 220 -11.01 -5.16 12.37
N GLU A 221 -11.81 -4.93 11.34
CA GLU A 221 -11.68 -5.58 10.05
C GLU A 221 -10.49 -5.04 9.26
N SER A 222 -9.82 -5.91 8.54
CA SER A 222 -8.92 -5.54 7.46
C SER A 222 -9.74 -5.28 6.20
N VAL A 223 -9.62 -4.07 5.63
CA VAL A 223 -10.48 -3.62 4.53
C VAL A 223 -9.67 -3.08 3.35
N LEU A 224 -10.01 -3.54 2.16
CA LEU A 224 -9.52 -2.99 0.89
C LEU A 224 -10.69 -2.36 0.12
N THR A 225 -10.63 -1.05 -0.18
CA THR A 225 -11.74 -0.33 -0.82
C THR A 225 -11.33 0.40 -2.09
N GLY A 226 -12.01 0.09 -3.20
CA GLY A 226 -12.01 0.91 -4.42
C GLY A 226 -13.30 1.73 -4.52
N GLY A 227 -13.21 3.06 -4.50
CA GLY A 227 -14.37 3.94 -4.54
C GLY A 227 -15.17 3.86 -5.85
N THR A 228 -14.58 3.39 -6.94
CA THR A 228 -15.26 3.03 -8.18
C THR A 228 -15.12 1.53 -8.42
N ALA A 229 -13.90 1.06 -8.63
CA ALA A 229 -13.63 -0.35 -8.84
C ALA A 229 -12.45 -0.84 -8.00
N ALA A 230 -12.48 -2.10 -7.60
CA ALA A 230 -11.34 -2.79 -7.02
C ALA A 230 -10.91 -3.95 -7.93
N PHE A 231 -9.60 -4.10 -8.08
CA PHE A 231 -8.99 -5.23 -8.77
C PHE A 231 -7.86 -5.80 -7.91
N LEU A 232 -7.97 -7.07 -7.58
CA LEU A 232 -6.96 -7.83 -6.87
C LEU A 232 -6.45 -8.95 -7.80
N ASP A 233 -5.14 -9.00 -8.00
CA ASP A 233 -4.41 -10.00 -8.78
C ASP A 233 -3.38 -10.65 -7.86
N ILE A 234 -3.61 -11.90 -7.49
CA ILE A 234 -2.88 -12.64 -6.46
C ILE A 234 -2.40 -13.95 -7.08
N GLU A 235 -1.09 -14.19 -7.12
CA GLU A 235 -0.56 -15.40 -7.74
C GLU A 235 -0.73 -16.65 -6.84
N GLY A 236 -0.69 -16.50 -5.51
CA GLY A 236 -0.87 -17.55 -4.51
C GLY A 236 -2.29 -17.65 -3.95
N ASP A 237 -2.41 -17.82 -2.64
CA ASP A 237 -3.67 -17.91 -1.91
C ASP A 237 -4.16 -16.53 -1.44
N ALA A 238 -5.47 -16.39 -1.24
CA ALA A 238 -6.09 -15.19 -0.66
C ALA A 238 -6.92 -15.55 0.56
N ALA A 239 -6.51 -15.05 1.71
CA ALA A 239 -7.28 -15.11 2.96
C ALA A 239 -7.94 -13.74 3.19
N LEU A 240 -9.25 -13.66 2.96
CA LEU A 240 -9.98 -12.41 2.89
C LEU A 240 -10.56 -11.98 4.24
N GLY A 241 -10.37 -10.70 4.59
CA GLY A 241 -11.30 -9.92 5.36
C GLY A 241 -12.31 -9.28 4.39
N LYS A 242 -12.45 -7.93 4.40
CA LYS A 242 -13.41 -7.27 3.52
C LYS A 242 -12.75 -6.60 2.31
N VAL A 243 -13.24 -6.91 1.10
CA VAL A 243 -12.89 -6.20 -0.14
C VAL A 243 -14.12 -5.51 -0.71
N GLU A 244 -14.04 -4.21 -0.96
CA GLU A 244 -15.15 -3.39 -1.40
C GLU A 244 -14.84 -2.69 -2.73
N GLY A 245 -15.69 -2.90 -3.72
CA GLY A 245 -15.72 -2.14 -4.97
C GLY A 245 -17.08 -1.49 -5.13
N VAL A 246 -17.17 -0.16 -5.00
CA VAL A 246 -18.48 0.54 -4.95
C VAL A 246 -19.34 0.27 -6.18
N VAL A 247 -18.73 0.05 -7.35
CA VAL A 247 -19.46 -0.30 -8.58
C VAL A 247 -19.13 -1.71 -9.05
N ASN A 248 -17.83 -2.05 -9.08
CA ASN A 248 -17.35 -3.32 -9.59
C ASN A 248 -16.20 -3.85 -8.76
N LEU A 249 -16.10 -5.17 -8.64
CA LEU A 249 -14.99 -5.87 -8.04
C LEU A 249 -14.51 -6.99 -8.97
N ARG A 250 -13.19 -7.06 -9.17
CA ARG A 250 -12.52 -8.17 -9.84
C ARG A 250 -11.49 -8.77 -8.90
N LEU A 251 -11.58 -10.09 -8.72
CA LEU A 251 -10.64 -10.90 -7.94
C LEU A 251 -10.08 -11.99 -8.85
N GLU A 252 -8.78 -12.00 -9.09
CA GLU A 252 -8.04 -13.06 -9.77
C GLU A 252 -7.08 -13.69 -8.77
N VAL A 253 -7.16 -15.01 -8.57
CA VAL A 253 -6.37 -15.73 -7.57
C VAL A 253 -5.86 -17.03 -8.18
N GLY A 254 -4.56 -17.27 -8.08
CA GLY A 254 -3.91 -18.48 -8.57
C GLY A 254 -4.17 -19.70 -7.69
N GLY A 255 -4.37 -19.52 -6.40
CA GLY A 255 -4.60 -20.54 -5.39
C GLY A 255 -6.03 -20.59 -4.85
N PHE A 256 -6.16 -20.70 -3.53
CA PHE A 256 -7.43 -20.74 -2.82
C PHE A 256 -7.85 -19.36 -2.34
N VAL A 257 -9.16 -19.10 -2.36
CA VAL A 257 -9.77 -17.98 -1.66
C VAL A 257 -10.46 -18.51 -0.40
N THR A 258 -10.06 -18.03 0.75
CA THR A 258 -10.62 -18.41 2.05
C THR A 258 -11.13 -17.18 2.79
N ASP A 259 -12.20 -17.36 3.56
CA ASP A 259 -12.73 -16.38 4.47
C ASP A 259 -11.98 -16.45 5.81
N GLN A 260 -11.60 -15.30 6.38
CA GLN A 260 -10.92 -15.19 7.66
C GLN A 260 -11.88 -15.09 8.85
N ASP A 261 -13.11 -14.75 8.60
CA ASP A 261 -14.17 -14.68 9.63
C ASP A 261 -15.40 -15.49 9.22
N THR A 262 -16.39 -15.56 10.05
CA THR A 262 -17.63 -16.29 9.77
C THR A 262 -18.83 -15.37 9.82
N GLY A 263 -19.46 -15.15 8.69
CA GLY A 263 -20.74 -14.45 8.56
C GLY A 263 -20.63 -12.93 8.49
N LEU A 264 -19.47 -12.39 8.15
CA LEU A 264 -19.30 -11.03 7.64
C LEU A 264 -19.20 -11.08 6.11
N VAL A 265 -19.36 -9.92 5.49
CA VAL A 265 -19.30 -9.83 4.02
C VAL A 265 -17.86 -9.65 3.56
N ASP A 266 -17.32 -10.63 2.85
CA ASP A 266 -15.97 -10.58 2.29
C ASP A 266 -15.90 -9.73 1.01
N LEU A 267 -16.88 -9.89 0.11
CA LEU A 267 -16.90 -9.25 -1.20
C LEU A 267 -18.11 -8.33 -1.36
N ALA A 268 -17.90 -7.03 -1.07
CA ALA A 268 -18.97 -6.03 -1.12
C ALA A 268 -18.95 -5.26 -2.44
N THR A 269 -19.88 -5.57 -3.35
CA THR A 269 -19.98 -4.89 -4.66
C THR A 269 -21.30 -5.21 -5.37
N PRO A 270 -21.85 -4.33 -6.21
CA PRO A 270 -22.97 -4.68 -7.08
C PRO A 270 -22.62 -5.69 -8.18
N SER A 271 -21.41 -5.63 -8.75
CA SER A 271 -20.98 -6.50 -9.86
C SER A 271 -19.65 -7.16 -9.51
N LEU A 272 -19.64 -8.49 -9.48
CA LEU A 272 -18.52 -9.31 -9.05
C LEU A 272 -18.00 -10.21 -10.17
N LEU A 273 -16.73 -10.09 -10.49
CA LEU A 273 -15.98 -11.01 -11.31
C LEU A 273 -14.93 -11.72 -10.45
N VAL A 274 -15.00 -13.05 -10.35
CA VAL A 274 -13.97 -13.86 -9.70
C VAL A 274 -13.39 -14.86 -10.68
N ASP A 275 -12.08 -14.91 -10.73
CA ASP A 275 -11.31 -15.91 -11.45
C ASP A 275 -10.33 -16.59 -10.49
N ALA A 276 -10.78 -17.64 -9.83
CA ALA A 276 -9.98 -18.53 -8.98
C ALA A 276 -9.61 -19.80 -9.74
N GLY A 277 -9.24 -19.63 -11.00
CA GLY A 277 -9.24 -20.66 -12.02
C GLY A 277 -7.92 -21.35 -12.28
N ASN A 278 -7.06 -21.60 -11.30
CA ASN A 278 -6.03 -22.61 -11.53
C ASN A 278 -6.70 -24.00 -11.63
N ALA A 279 -6.68 -24.59 -12.83
CA ALA A 279 -7.38 -25.83 -13.16
C ALA A 279 -6.98 -27.04 -12.27
N THR A 280 -5.97 -26.91 -11.44
CA THR A 280 -5.45 -28.00 -10.60
C THR A 280 -5.58 -27.78 -9.10
N LEU A 281 -5.66 -26.53 -8.62
CA LEU A 281 -5.59 -26.25 -7.17
C LEU A 281 -6.62 -25.21 -6.70
N GLY A 282 -7.03 -24.22 -7.50
CA GLY A 282 -7.83 -23.10 -7.06
C GLY A 282 -9.25 -23.43 -6.62
N GLY A 283 -9.83 -22.59 -5.79
CA GLY A 283 -11.21 -22.67 -5.30
C GLY A 283 -11.65 -21.41 -4.60
N LEU A 284 -12.95 -21.23 -4.42
CA LEU A 284 -13.56 -20.08 -3.74
C LEU A 284 -14.39 -20.57 -2.55
N GLY A 285 -13.96 -20.26 -1.34
CA GLY A 285 -14.59 -20.68 -0.10
C GLY A 285 -14.60 -22.20 0.13
N THR A 286 -15.31 -22.62 1.16
CA THR A 286 -15.54 -24.04 1.47
C THR A 286 -17.02 -24.29 1.79
N LEU A 287 -17.43 -25.55 1.87
CA LEU A 287 -18.82 -25.90 2.22
C LEU A 287 -19.23 -25.43 3.64
N THR A 288 -18.27 -25.27 4.54
CA THR A 288 -18.49 -24.85 5.94
C THR A 288 -18.12 -23.40 6.20
N ASN A 289 -17.49 -22.75 5.24
CA ASN A 289 -17.08 -21.36 5.28
C ASN A 289 -17.09 -20.83 3.84
N ALA A 290 -18.26 -20.41 3.39
CA ALA A 290 -18.46 -19.85 2.06
C ALA A 290 -17.92 -18.40 2.06
N ILE A 291 -17.62 -17.87 0.91
CA ILE A 291 -17.34 -16.44 0.75
C ILE A 291 -18.66 -15.68 0.67
N GLU A 292 -18.87 -14.72 1.56
CA GLU A 292 -20.08 -13.91 1.61
C GLU A 292 -19.99 -12.72 0.65
N THR A 293 -21.10 -12.44 -0.04
CA THR A 293 -21.15 -11.31 -0.98
C THR A 293 -22.49 -10.56 -1.00
N THR A 294 -22.39 -9.24 -1.20
CA THR A 294 -23.55 -8.38 -1.49
C THR A 294 -23.84 -8.25 -3.00
N ALA A 295 -23.07 -8.91 -3.85
CA ALA A 295 -23.22 -8.78 -5.30
C ALA A 295 -24.63 -9.18 -5.76
N THR A 296 -25.13 -8.45 -6.75
CA THR A 296 -26.38 -8.79 -7.45
C THR A 296 -26.13 -9.41 -8.81
N THR A 297 -24.98 -9.12 -9.43
CA THR A 297 -24.54 -9.69 -10.70
C THR A 297 -23.17 -10.33 -10.55
N ILE A 298 -23.05 -11.58 -10.97
CA ILE A 298 -21.82 -12.36 -10.82
C ILE A 298 -21.40 -13.03 -12.11
N ALA A 299 -20.08 -13.10 -12.33
CA ALA A 299 -19.44 -13.99 -13.29
C ALA A 299 -18.23 -14.63 -12.58
N LEU A 300 -18.20 -15.95 -12.49
CA LEU A 300 -17.25 -16.67 -11.66
C LEU A 300 -16.58 -17.79 -12.46
N ARG A 301 -15.29 -17.98 -12.26
CA ARG A 301 -14.56 -19.17 -12.67
C ARG A 301 -13.83 -19.74 -11.44
N GLY A 302 -14.15 -20.98 -11.07
CA GLY A 302 -13.50 -21.72 -10.01
C GLY A 302 -12.53 -22.75 -10.56
N GLY A 303 -11.60 -23.19 -9.72
CA GLY A 303 -10.72 -24.32 -9.99
C GLY A 303 -11.30 -25.65 -9.51
N ALA A 304 -10.41 -26.66 -9.40
CA ALA A 304 -10.80 -28.03 -9.06
C ALA A 304 -11.47 -28.21 -7.69
N SER A 305 -11.27 -27.26 -6.76
CA SER A 305 -11.88 -27.31 -5.42
C SER A 305 -13.32 -26.76 -5.36
N GLY A 306 -13.80 -26.18 -6.47
CA GLY A 306 -15.17 -25.68 -6.59
C GLY A 306 -15.38 -24.25 -6.11
N ILE A 307 -16.64 -23.84 -6.11
CA ILE A 307 -17.11 -22.50 -5.72
C ILE A 307 -18.14 -22.64 -4.61
N PHE A 308 -17.89 -22.00 -3.48
CA PHE A 308 -18.80 -21.86 -2.35
C PHE A 308 -18.97 -20.38 -2.05
N LEU A 309 -20.02 -19.79 -2.62
CA LEU A 309 -20.35 -18.37 -2.48
C LEU A 309 -21.74 -18.25 -1.87
N GLU A 310 -21.90 -17.41 -0.85
CA GLU A 310 -23.17 -17.08 -0.24
C GLU A 310 -23.55 -15.63 -0.54
N GLY A 311 -24.69 -15.42 -1.18
CA GLY A 311 -25.19 -14.08 -1.50
C GLY A 311 -26.20 -13.61 -0.48
N GLU A 312 -25.99 -12.44 0.13
CA GLU A 312 -27.00 -11.79 0.99
C GLU A 312 -28.26 -11.38 0.21
N THR A 313 -28.18 -11.30 -1.11
CA THR A 313 -29.26 -10.89 -2.00
C THR A 313 -29.46 -11.91 -3.13
N SER A 314 -30.46 -11.69 -3.98
CA SER A 314 -30.64 -12.51 -5.18
C SER A 314 -29.48 -12.32 -6.14
N LEU A 315 -28.86 -13.40 -6.56
CA LEU A 315 -27.75 -13.42 -7.50
C LEU A 315 -28.26 -13.62 -8.95
N THR A 316 -27.73 -12.81 -9.85
CA THR A 316 -27.92 -12.98 -11.31
C THR A 316 -26.58 -13.38 -11.92
N VAL A 317 -26.54 -14.54 -12.56
CA VAL A 317 -25.39 -14.97 -13.37
C VAL A 317 -25.46 -14.29 -14.72
N SER A 318 -24.47 -13.49 -15.07
CA SER A 318 -24.40 -12.75 -16.32
C SER A 318 -22.96 -12.32 -16.63
N ASP A 319 -22.76 -11.72 -17.79
CA ASP A 319 -21.48 -11.10 -18.14
C ASP A 319 -21.14 -9.98 -17.15
N VAL A 320 -19.94 -10.02 -16.60
CA VAL A 320 -19.36 -8.94 -15.79
C VAL A 320 -18.08 -8.45 -16.44
N THR A 321 -17.98 -7.14 -16.61
CA THR A 321 -16.77 -6.47 -17.10
C THR A 321 -16.29 -5.49 -16.06
N VAL A 322 -15.03 -5.62 -15.65
CA VAL A 322 -14.35 -4.69 -14.71
C VAL A 322 -13.18 -4.04 -15.42
N SER A 323 -13.08 -2.73 -15.30
CA SER A 323 -11.98 -1.95 -15.85
C SER A 323 -11.38 -1.10 -14.74
N THR A 324 -10.07 -1.16 -14.57
CA THR A 324 -9.31 -0.42 -13.56
C THR A 324 -8.05 0.20 -14.14
N GLN A 325 -7.54 1.23 -13.48
CA GLN A 325 -6.30 1.92 -13.84
C GLN A 325 -5.33 1.88 -12.67
N ALA A 326 -4.18 1.26 -12.88
CA ALA A 326 -3.11 1.24 -11.87
C ALA A 326 -2.32 2.55 -11.87
N VAL A 327 -1.86 2.97 -10.71
CA VAL A 327 -0.91 4.08 -10.55
C VAL A 327 0.49 3.61 -10.95
N GLN A 328 1.18 4.41 -11.76
CA GLN A 328 2.54 4.16 -12.23
C GLN A 328 3.58 4.84 -11.32
N ALA A 329 4.84 4.53 -11.55
CA ALA A 329 5.98 5.09 -10.80
C ALA A 329 6.10 6.62 -10.92
N ASP A 330 5.54 7.22 -11.96
CA ASP A 330 5.47 8.67 -12.12
C ASP A 330 4.22 9.32 -11.49
N GLY A 331 3.41 8.54 -10.76
CA GLY A 331 2.17 8.97 -10.13
C GLY A 331 0.98 9.07 -11.08
N THR A 332 1.16 8.89 -12.39
CA THR A 332 0.07 8.91 -13.37
C THR A 332 -0.69 7.58 -13.42
N LEU A 333 -1.84 7.58 -14.06
CA LEU A 333 -2.60 6.34 -14.26
C LEU A 333 -2.17 5.64 -15.55
N ALA A 334 -2.01 4.32 -15.46
CA ALA A 334 -1.84 3.46 -16.62
C ALA A 334 -3.08 3.47 -17.52
N THR A 335 -2.92 3.07 -18.78
CA THR A 335 -4.08 2.76 -19.62
C THR A 335 -4.93 1.68 -18.95
N GLY A 336 -6.24 1.90 -18.87
CA GLY A 336 -7.15 1.00 -18.17
C GLY A 336 -7.08 -0.44 -18.71
N VAL A 337 -7.03 -1.40 -17.80
CA VAL A 337 -7.11 -2.83 -18.12
C VAL A 337 -8.53 -3.29 -17.88
N SER A 338 -9.15 -3.84 -18.92
CA SER A 338 -10.51 -4.35 -18.87
C SER A 338 -10.50 -5.87 -18.95
N ARG A 339 -11.26 -6.53 -18.08
CA ARG A 339 -11.50 -7.96 -18.10
C ARG A 339 -12.99 -8.26 -18.08
N SER A 340 -13.39 -9.22 -18.86
CA SER A 340 -14.78 -9.72 -18.90
C SER A 340 -14.80 -11.21 -18.66
N LEU A 341 -15.79 -11.66 -17.91
CA LEU A 341 -16.11 -13.06 -17.73
C LEU A 341 -17.62 -13.23 -17.91
N SER A 342 -18.03 -14.32 -18.50
CA SER A 342 -19.43 -14.71 -18.67
C SER A 342 -19.72 -15.97 -17.88
N ASP A 343 -20.90 -16.06 -17.28
CA ASP A 343 -21.40 -17.25 -16.63
C ASP A 343 -20.63 -17.69 -15.36
N VAL A 344 -20.95 -18.87 -14.87
CA VAL A 344 -20.24 -19.57 -13.79
C VAL A 344 -19.64 -20.84 -14.38
N LEU A 345 -18.30 -20.93 -14.31
CA LEU A 345 -17.50 -22.04 -14.82
C LEU A 345 -16.77 -22.74 -13.67
N THR A 346 -16.76 -24.06 -13.65
CA THR A 346 -16.07 -24.88 -12.65
C THR A 346 -15.18 -25.90 -13.34
#